data_1a0759af6dd3575e3a78603cf65d4bb0
#
_entry.id   1a0759af6dd3575e3a78603cf65d4bb0
#
_cell.length_a   1.000
_cell.length_b   1.000
_cell.length_c   1.000
_cell.angle_alpha   90.00
_cell.angle_beta   90.00
_cell.angle_gamma   90.00
#
_symmetry.space_group_name_H-M   'P 1'
#
loop_
_entity.id
_entity.type
_entity.pdbx_description
1 polymer ?
#
loop_
_entity_poly.entity_id
_entity_poly.type
_entity_poly.pdbx_seq_one_letter_code
_entity_poly.pdbx_strand_id
1 'polypeptide(L)'
;MSGNMAGSGRHPSEETLLGYAAGGLDEAYRVVVATHLAGCSACRDAVLLAERVGGGVLDGLDAAPMAAGALDRALARLDEPAPPTPRLTPPPPGLPATLAGYQLGRWRNIGKGFGFATLMPPEGKRAGLHLFRIEPGMRIAGHGHHGLELTMVLQGAFRDHSGVFAAGDVAENAEDHEHAPMAVGDESCISLIALSGRLQFHHWMARLLQPLIGF
;
A
#
# COMPACT_ATOMS: atom_id res chain seq x y z
N MET A 1 -4.99 -20.35 -8.48
CA MET A 1 -4.77 -21.01 -7.18
C MET A 1 -4.88 -19.94 -6.12
N SER A 2 -6.02 -19.86 -5.43
CA SER A 2 -6.26 -18.89 -4.36
C SER A 2 -5.56 -19.42 -3.10
N GLY A 3 -4.28 -19.06 -2.94
CA GLY A 3 -3.57 -19.30 -1.70
C GLY A 3 -4.20 -18.48 -0.59
N ASN A 4 -4.67 -19.16 0.45
CA ASN A 4 -5.14 -18.53 1.68
C ASN A 4 -3.92 -17.81 2.30
N MET A 5 -3.88 -16.47 2.20
CA MET A 5 -2.84 -15.65 2.82
C MET A 5 -3.15 -15.51 4.32
N ALA A 6 -2.96 -16.60 5.06
CA ALA A 6 -2.99 -16.54 6.52
C ALA A 6 -1.63 -16.02 7.00
N GLY A 7 -1.49 -14.71 7.12
CA GLY A 7 -0.31 -14.07 7.70
C GLY A 7 -0.11 -14.48 9.17
N SER A 8 1.04 -14.18 9.75
CA SER A 8 1.38 -14.42 11.16
C SER A 8 0.57 -13.54 12.13
N GLY A 9 -0.37 -12.74 11.63
CA GLY A 9 -1.27 -11.88 12.39
C GLY A 9 -0.73 -10.47 12.60
N ARG A 10 0.17 -9.99 11.76
CA ARG A 10 0.67 -8.60 11.78
C ARG A 10 -0.14 -7.75 10.82
N HIS A 11 -0.77 -6.73 11.37
CA HIS A 11 -1.74 -5.88 10.71
C HIS A 11 -1.26 -4.43 10.65
N PRO A 12 -1.81 -3.59 9.76
CA PRO A 12 -1.70 -2.14 9.89
C PRO A 12 -2.20 -1.68 11.26
N SER A 13 -1.65 -0.59 11.79
CA SER A 13 -2.10 -0.02 13.05
C SER A 13 -3.58 0.41 12.99
N GLU A 14 -4.22 0.52 14.16
CA GLU A 14 -5.60 1.05 14.25
C GLU A 14 -5.68 2.46 13.67
N GLU A 15 -4.64 3.28 13.86
CA GLU A 15 -4.55 4.63 13.30
C GLU A 15 -4.56 4.59 11.76
N THR A 16 -3.78 3.71 11.17
CA THR A 16 -3.73 3.52 9.71
C THR A 16 -5.06 3.01 9.17
N LEU A 17 -5.71 2.04 9.84
CA LEU A 17 -7.03 1.55 9.45
C LEU A 17 -8.11 2.62 9.56
N LEU A 18 -8.06 3.46 10.62
CA LEU A 18 -8.97 4.59 10.79
C LEU A 18 -8.74 5.65 9.70
N GLY A 19 -7.48 5.97 9.40
CA GLY A 19 -7.11 6.87 8.30
C GLY A 19 -7.60 6.37 6.96
N TYR A 20 -7.56 5.05 6.73
CA TYR A 20 -8.13 4.41 5.54
C TYR A 20 -9.65 4.59 5.47
N ALA A 21 -10.37 4.27 6.55
CA ALA A 21 -11.84 4.40 6.64
C ALA A 21 -12.30 5.85 6.42
N ALA A 22 -11.53 6.82 6.95
CA ALA A 22 -11.80 8.25 6.79
C ALA A 22 -11.40 8.82 5.41
N GLY A 23 -10.77 8.02 4.53
CA GLY A 23 -10.29 8.48 3.23
C GLY A 23 -9.09 9.43 3.30
N GLY A 24 -8.41 9.52 4.45
CA GLY A 24 -7.31 10.45 4.72
C GLY A 24 -5.92 9.96 4.30
N LEU A 25 -5.79 8.72 3.85
CA LEU A 25 -4.50 8.19 3.40
C LEU A 25 -4.19 8.57 1.95
N ASP A 26 -2.92 8.82 1.66
CA ASP A 26 -2.44 8.94 0.29
C ASP A 26 -2.62 7.64 -0.50
N GLU A 27 -2.67 7.74 -1.82
CA GLU A 27 -3.00 6.63 -2.73
C GLU A 27 -2.16 5.38 -2.48
N ALA A 28 -0.83 5.51 -2.32
CA ALA A 28 0.04 4.37 -2.10
C ALA A 28 -0.31 3.56 -0.84
N TYR A 29 -0.57 4.26 0.26
CA TYR A 29 -0.97 3.63 1.52
C TYR A 29 -2.34 2.98 1.42
N ARG A 30 -3.31 3.65 0.77
CA ARG A 30 -4.63 3.07 0.53
C ARG A 30 -4.55 1.77 -0.24
N VAL A 31 -3.67 1.67 -1.23
CA VAL A 31 -3.48 0.45 -2.04
C VAL A 31 -2.90 -0.68 -1.21
N VAL A 32 -1.89 -0.40 -0.36
CA VAL A 32 -1.31 -1.41 0.54
C VAL A 32 -2.38 -1.91 1.52
N VAL A 33 -3.10 -0.99 2.18
CA VAL A 33 -4.18 -1.36 3.11
C VAL A 33 -5.27 -2.14 2.39
N ALA A 34 -5.77 -1.67 1.23
CA ALA A 34 -6.78 -2.38 0.44
C ALA A 34 -6.33 -3.80 0.07
N THR A 35 -5.04 -3.97 -0.25
CA THR A 35 -4.47 -5.29 -0.57
C THR A 35 -4.47 -6.21 0.65
N HIS A 36 -4.14 -5.69 1.83
CA HIS A 36 -4.22 -6.45 3.08
C HIS A 36 -5.68 -6.81 3.42
N LEU A 37 -6.60 -5.85 3.30
CA LEU A 37 -8.03 -6.07 3.56
C LEU A 37 -8.63 -7.16 2.67
N ALA A 38 -8.12 -7.38 1.45
CA ALA A 38 -8.59 -8.46 0.59
C ALA A 38 -8.36 -9.85 1.21
N GLY A 39 -7.34 -10.02 2.05
CA GLY A 39 -6.98 -11.27 2.73
C GLY A 39 -7.35 -11.31 4.23
N CYS A 40 -7.58 -10.18 4.89
CA CYS A 40 -7.76 -10.11 6.34
C CYS A 40 -9.19 -9.70 6.75
N SER A 41 -9.97 -10.64 7.32
CA SER A 41 -11.34 -10.34 7.80
C SER A 41 -11.34 -9.42 9.02
N ALA A 42 -10.41 -9.62 9.95
CA ALA A 42 -10.32 -8.81 11.17
C ALA A 42 -10.13 -7.31 10.86
N CYS A 43 -9.22 -6.98 9.93
CA CYS A 43 -9.03 -5.59 9.51
C CYS A 43 -10.21 -5.05 8.71
N ARG A 44 -10.90 -5.87 7.91
CA ARG A 44 -12.16 -5.47 7.27
C ARG A 44 -13.22 -5.09 8.30
N ASP A 45 -13.39 -5.91 9.33
CA ASP A 45 -14.36 -5.64 10.39
C ASP A 45 -14.04 -4.35 11.16
N ALA A 46 -12.74 -4.08 11.41
CA ALA A 46 -12.29 -2.83 12.03
C ALA A 46 -12.60 -1.61 11.16
N VAL A 47 -12.32 -1.68 9.86
CA VAL A 47 -12.65 -0.60 8.90
C VAL A 47 -14.16 -0.38 8.84
N LEU A 48 -14.96 -1.43 8.73
CA LEU A 48 -16.44 -1.32 8.72
C LEU A 48 -16.98 -0.71 10.00
N LEU A 49 -16.37 -1.00 11.15
CA LEU A 49 -16.74 -0.36 12.42
C LEU A 49 -16.44 1.15 12.38
N ALA A 50 -15.24 1.53 11.92
CA ALA A 50 -14.84 2.93 11.80
C ALA A 50 -15.77 3.70 10.84
N GLU A 51 -16.14 3.12 9.70
CA GLU A 51 -17.08 3.71 8.74
C GLU A 51 -18.48 3.91 9.35
N ARG A 52 -18.97 2.94 10.15
CA ARG A 52 -20.24 3.07 10.88
C ARG A 52 -20.21 4.21 11.90
N VAL A 53 -19.11 4.36 12.63
CA VAL A 53 -18.95 5.46 13.57
C VAL A 53 -18.96 6.80 12.81
N GLY A 54 -18.20 6.90 11.71
CA GLY A 54 -18.19 8.09 10.85
C GLY A 54 -19.56 8.43 10.28
N GLY A 55 -20.33 7.42 9.84
CA GLY A 55 -21.71 7.56 9.38
C GLY A 55 -22.63 8.10 10.49
N GLY A 56 -22.51 7.57 11.72
CA GLY A 56 -23.26 8.08 12.85
C GLY A 56 -22.94 9.55 13.22
N VAL A 57 -21.70 9.97 13.06
CA VAL A 57 -21.31 11.38 13.21
C VAL A 57 -21.95 12.22 12.12
N LEU A 58 -21.94 11.76 10.86
CA LEU A 58 -22.54 12.46 9.72
C LEU A 58 -24.05 12.62 9.91
N ASP A 59 -24.74 11.57 10.35
CA ASP A 59 -26.20 11.59 10.60
C ASP A 59 -26.60 12.57 11.72
N GLY A 60 -25.66 12.86 12.64
CA GLY A 60 -25.85 13.82 13.73
C GLY A 60 -25.63 15.30 13.36
N LEU A 61 -25.20 15.57 12.13
CA LEU A 61 -24.97 16.95 11.67
C LEU A 61 -26.26 17.61 11.21
N ASP A 62 -26.37 18.93 11.48
CA ASP A 62 -27.47 19.72 10.95
C ASP A 62 -27.44 19.76 9.41
N ALA A 63 -28.62 19.63 8.79
CA ALA A 63 -28.74 19.73 7.34
C ALA A 63 -28.35 21.11 6.82
N ALA A 64 -27.40 21.16 5.88
CA ALA A 64 -27.05 22.39 5.19
C ALA A 64 -28.15 22.75 4.16
N PRO A 65 -28.51 24.06 4.02
CA PRO A 65 -29.47 24.47 3.00
C PRO A 65 -28.92 24.20 1.60
N MET A 66 -29.71 23.58 0.77
CA MET A 66 -29.39 23.33 -0.63
C MET A 66 -29.72 24.54 -1.50
N ALA A 67 -28.94 24.73 -2.58
CA ALA A 67 -29.25 25.78 -3.57
C ALA A 67 -30.62 25.54 -4.22
N ALA A 68 -31.32 26.64 -4.56
CA ALA A 68 -32.60 26.56 -5.26
C ALA A 68 -32.51 25.70 -6.54
N GLY A 69 -33.47 24.82 -6.73
CA GLY A 69 -33.52 23.89 -7.87
C GLY A 69 -32.47 22.76 -7.86
N ALA A 70 -31.80 22.53 -6.73
CA ALA A 70 -30.79 21.46 -6.63
C ALA A 70 -31.39 20.08 -6.86
N LEU A 71 -32.60 19.84 -6.35
CA LEU A 71 -33.33 18.58 -6.55
C LEU A 71 -33.66 18.38 -8.04
N ASP A 72 -34.23 19.38 -8.70
CA ASP A 72 -34.60 19.29 -10.11
C ASP A 72 -33.39 19.02 -11.01
N ARG A 73 -32.26 19.67 -10.72
CA ARG A 73 -30.99 19.40 -11.43
C ARG A 73 -30.47 17.99 -11.18
N ALA A 74 -30.59 17.50 -9.96
CA ALA A 74 -30.18 16.12 -9.63
C ALA A 74 -31.05 15.09 -10.33
N LEU A 75 -32.36 15.30 -10.35
CA LEU A 75 -33.34 14.42 -11.02
C LEU A 75 -33.12 14.43 -12.55
N ALA A 76 -32.91 15.60 -13.16
CA ALA A 76 -32.64 15.69 -14.61
C ALA A 76 -31.38 14.90 -15.02
N ARG A 77 -30.39 14.77 -14.14
CA ARG A 77 -29.19 13.97 -14.41
C ARG A 77 -29.44 12.45 -14.44
N LEU A 78 -30.54 11.97 -13.90
CA LEU A 78 -30.88 10.54 -13.96
C LEU A 78 -31.22 10.11 -15.40
N ASP A 79 -31.66 11.04 -16.24
CA ASP A 79 -32.00 10.79 -17.65
C ASP A 79 -30.75 10.91 -18.55
N GLU A 80 -29.60 11.38 -18.04
CA GLU A 80 -28.36 11.46 -18.78
C GLU A 80 -27.77 10.06 -19.00
N PRO A 81 -27.16 9.76 -20.16
CA PRO A 81 -26.43 8.52 -20.34
C PRO A 81 -25.34 8.37 -19.29
N ALA A 82 -25.28 7.21 -18.63
CA ALA A 82 -24.20 6.94 -17.69
C ALA A 82 -22.83 7.13 -18.38
N PRO A 83 -21.88 7.82 -17.74
CA PRO A 83 -20.54 7.94 -18.31
C PRO A 83 -19.95 6.53 -18.50
N PRO A 84 -19.12 6.30 -19.52
CA PRO A 84 -18.51 5.02 -19.76
C PRO A 84 -17.70 4.61 -18.50
N THR A 85 -17.97 3.42 -17.97
CA THR A 85 -17.21 2.88 -16.86
C THR A 85 -15.76 2.69 -17.29
N PRO A 86 -14.78 3.33 -16.62
CA PRO A 86 -13.39 3.13 -16.93
C PRO A 86 -13.04 1.62 -16.85
N ARG A 87 -12.56 1.06 -17.95
CA ARG A 87 -12.04 -0.31 -17.94
C ARG A 87 -10.63 -0.27 -17.38
N LEU A 88 -10.47 -0.67 -16.13
CA LEU A 88 -9.14 -0.87 -15.57
C LEU A 88 -8.44 -2.01 -16.34
N THR A 89 -7.19 -1.81 -16.66
CA THR A 89 -6.36 -2.91 -17.16
C THR A 89 -6.21 -3.97 -16.08
N PRO A 90 -6.12 -5.26 -16.43
CA PRO A 90 -5.84 -6.30 -15.43
C PRO A 90 -4.59 -5.96 -14.62
N PRO A 91 -4.47 -6.46 -13.38
CA PRO A 91 -3.24 -6.29 -12.61
C PRO A 91 -2.07 -6.95 -13.34
N PRO A 92 -0.83 -6.48 -13.14
CA PRO A 92 0.33 -7.17 -13.68
C PRO A 92 0.35 -8.65 -13.25
N PRO A 93 0.82 -9.57 -14.10
CA PRO A 93 0.80 -11.01 -13.82
C PRO A 93 1.41 -11.36 -12.46
N GLY A 94 0.70 -12.18 -11.69
CA GLY A 94 1.13 -12.62 -10.35
C GLY A 94 0.90 -11.62 -9.23
N LEU A 95 0.35 -10.45 -9.51
CA LEU A 95 0.06 -9.43 -8.50
C LEU A 95 -1.43 -9.43 -8.09
N PRO A 96 -1.76 -8.92 -6.88
CA PRO A 96 -3.12 -8.84 -6.38
C PRO A 96 -4.07 -8.03 -7.28
N ALA A 97 -5.36 -8.38 -7.27
CA ALA A 97 -6.41 -7.70 -8.04
C ALA A 97 -6.55 -6.21 -7.69
N THR A 98 -6.18 -5.82 -6.48
CA THR A 98 -6.15 -4.42 -6.02
C THR A 98 -5.19 -3.53 -6.82
N LEU A 99 -4.26 -4.14 -7.55
CA LEU A 99 -3.33 -3.47 -8.46
C LEU A 99 -3.85 -3.39 -9.91
N ALA A 100 -5.13 -3.69 -10.15
CA ALA A 100 -5.74 -3.45 -11.45
C ALA A 100 -5.65 -1.96 -11.83
N GLY A 101 -5.26 -1.70 -13.09
CA GLY A 101 -4.99 -0.34 -13.56
C GLY A 101 -3.56 0.13 -13.37
N TYR A 102 -2.80 -0.47 -12.45
CA TYR A 102 -1.39 -0.11 -12.25
C TYR A 102 -0.49 -0.73 -13.32
N GLN A 103 0.52 0.02 -13.74
CA GLN A 103 1.55 -0.46 -14.65
C GLN A 103 2.82 -0.77 -13.86
N LEU A 104 3.33 -1.99 -14.02
CA LEU A 104 4.61 -2.38 -13.43
C LEU A 104 5.76 -1.84 -14.28
N GLY A 105 6.58 -0.98 -13.68
CA GLY A 105 7.81 -0.50 -14.28
C GLY A 105 8.86 -1.60 -14.44
N ARG A 106 9.99 -1.24 -15.05
CA ARG A 106 11.10 -2.19 -15.21
C ARG A 106 11.71 -2.53 -13.84
N TRP A 107 11.96 -3.82 -13.62
CA TRP A 107 12.77 -4.27 -12.48
C TRP A 107 14.20 -3.72 -12.58
N ARG A 108 14.66 -3.10 -11.51
CA ARG A 108 16.04 -2.64 -11.33
C ARG A 108 16.68 -3.49 -10.25
N ASN A 109 17.81 -4.14 -10.58
CA ASN A 109 18.56 -4.93 -9.60
C ASN A 109 19.71 -4.10 -9.05
N ILE A 110 19.87 -4.12 -7.72
CA ILE A 110 20.96 -3.46 -7.01
C ILE A 110 21.84 -4.55 -6.40
N GLY A 111 23.01 -4.72 -6.95
CA GLY A 111 23.89 -5.82 -6.55
C GLY A 111 23.27 -7.20 -6.84
N LYS A 112 23.68 -8.18 -6.04
CA LYS A 112 23.13 -9.54 -6.12
C LYS A 112 22.09 -9.73 -5.05
N GLY A 113 20.83 -9.99 -5.43
CA GLY A 113 19.79 -10.44 -4.52
C GLY A 113 18.80 -9.36 -4.04
N PHE A 114 18.90 -8.12 -4.51
CA PHE A 114 17.88 -7.10 -4.29
C PHE A 114 17.40 -6.50 -5.61
N GLY A 115 16.10 -6.45 -5.81
CA GLY A 115 15.47 -5.81 -6.94
C GLY A 115 14.25 -5.00 -6.52
N PHE A 116 13.97 -3.94 -7.28
CA PHE A 116 12.75 -3.16 -7.10
C PHE A 116 12.13 -2.75 -8.43
N ALA A 117 10.84 -2.50 -8.40
CA ALA A 117 10.08 -1.95 -9.52
C ALA A 117 9.05 -0.96 -8.99
N THR A 118 8.82 0.14 -9.70
CA THR A 118 7.80 1.13 -9.35
C THR A 118 6.48 0.73 -9.98
N LEU A 119 5.40 0.85 -9.23
CA LEU A 119 4.03 0.73 -9.72
C LEU A 119 3.49 2.13 -10.06
N MET A 120 3.09 2.31 -11.32
CA MET A 120 2.57 3.57 -11.82
C MET A 120 1.04 3.50 -11.87
N PRO A 121 0.33 4.43 -11.22
CA PRO A 121 -1.12 4.47 -11.28
C PRO A 121 -1.62 4.86 -12.69
N PRO A 122 -2.90 4.63 -13.00
CA PRO A 122 -3.49 4.92 -14.31
C PRO A 122 -3.29 6.37 -14.73
N GLU A 123 -3.29 7.30 -13.79
CA GLU A 123 -3.15 8.74 -14.04
C GLU A 123 -1.69 9.19 -14.30
N GLY A 124 -0.74 8.26 -14.26
CA GLY A 124 0.67 8.50 -14.61
C GLY A 124 1.50 9.28 -13.59
N LYS A 125 0.92 9.67 -12.44
CA LYS A 125 1.66 10.33 -11.35
C LYS A 125 2.36 9.28 -10.48
N ARG A 126 3.59 9.54 -10.02
CA ARG A 126 4.25 8.65 -9.08
C ARG A 126 3.52 8.68 -7.74
N ALA A 127 2.99 7.54 -7.31
CA ALA A 127 2.26 7.42 -6.04
C ALA A 127 3.13 6.96 -4.86
N GLY A 128 4.44 6.76 -5.04
CA GLY A 128 5.28 6.20 -3.97
C GLY A 128 5.01 4.71 -3.70
N LEU A 129 4.51 3.98 -4.69
CA LEU A 129 4.18 2.56 -4.59
C LEU A 129 5.20 1.72 -5.35
N HIS A 130 5.76 0.71 -4.67
CA HIS A 130 6.86 -0.08 -5.20
C HIS A 130 6.69 -1.57 -4.88
N LEU A 131 7.31 -2.41 -5.70
CA LEU A 131 7.59 -3.81 -5.38
C LEU A 131 9.07 -3.96 -5.05
N PHE A 132 9.36 -4.64 -3.95
CA PHE A 132 10.70 -5.08 -3.62
C PHE A 132 10.78 -6.59 -3.71
N ARG A 133 11.92 -7.09 -4.18
CA ARG A 133 12.27 -8.50 -4.20
C ARG A 133 13.62 -8.67 -3.52
N ILE A 134 13.64 -9.51 -2.50
CA ILE A 134 14.84 -9.81 -1.72
C ILE A 134 15.06 -11.31 -1.81
N GLU A 135 16.22 -11.73 -2.33
CA GLU A 135 16.57 -13.16 -2.44
C GLU A 135 16.85 -13.77 -1.05
N PRO A 136 16.66 -15.11 -0.88
CA PRO A 136 16.86 -15.78 0.39
C PRO A 136 18.20 -15.46 1.04
N GLY A 137 18.17 -15.14 2.34
CA GLY A 137 19.36 -14.79 3.11
C GLY A 137 19.97 -13.41 2.83
N MET A 138 19.48 -12.69 1.82
CA MET A 138 19.94 -11.32 1.54
C MET A 138 19.38 -10.36 2.58
N ARG A 139 20.25 -9.46 3.06
CA ARG A 139 19.90 -8.36 3.97
C ARG A 139 19.98 -7.03 3.22
N ILE A 140 18.97 -6.20 3.33
CA ILE A 140 19.04 -4.81 2.89
C ILE A 140 19.86 -4.02 3.92
N ALA A 141 20.74 -3.13 3.44
CA ALA A 141 21.51 -2.24 4.32
C ALA A 141 20.57 -1.42 5.21
N GLY A 142 20.98 -1.18 6.46
CA GLY A 142 20.25 -0.35 7.39
C GLY A 142 19.90 1.01 6.77
N HIS A 143 18.64 1.35 6.79
CA HIS A 143 18.10 2.59 6.25
C HIS A 143 16.97 3.08 7.13
N GLY A 144 16.77 4.39 7.08
CA GLY A 144 15.59 5.06 7.61
C GLY A 144 14.80 5.68 6.45
N HIS A 145 13.67 6.25 6.77
CA HIS A 145 12.83 6.97 5.81
C HIS A 145 12.19 8.18 6.50
N HIS A 146 11.88 9.22 5.71
CA HIS A 146 11.02 10.28 6.17
C HIS A 146 9.58 9.87 5.96
N GLY A 147 8.77 10.04 7.02
CA GLY A 147 7.36 9.71 7.02
C GLY A 147 7.06 8.22 7.22
N LEU A 148 5.84 7.85 6.91
CA LEU A 148 5.34 6.49 7.08
C LEU A 148 5.84 5.57 5.96
N GLU A 149 6.20 4.33 6.32
CA GLU A 149 6.36 3.21 5.39
C GLU A 149 5.36 2.11 5.75
N LEU A 150 4.60 1.63 4.76
CA LEU A 150 3.86 0.39 4.86
C LEU A 150 4.47 -0.65 3.91
N THR A 151 4.86 -1.78 4.47
CA THR A 151 5.42 -2.92 3.73
C THR A 151 4.53 -4.15 3.92
N MET A 152 3.79 -4.55 2.87
CA MET A 152 3.01 -5.79 2.86
C MET A 152 3.77 -6.89 2.14
N VAL A 153 3.93 -8.05 2.79
CA VAL A 153 4.53 -9.22 2.16
C VAL A 153 3.50 -9.89 1.24
N LEU A 154 3.83 -10.02 -0.04
CA LEU A 154 3.02 -10.73 -1.04
C LEU A 154 3.43 -12.19 -1.19
N GLN A 155 4.74 -12.49 -1.03
CA GLN A 155 5.32 -13.81 -1.16
C GLN A 155 6.55 -13.94 -0.27
N GLY A 156 6.82 -15.14 0.24
CA GLY A 156 7.95 -15.43 1.11
C GLY A 156 7.83 -14.76 2.47
N ALA A 157 8.97 -14.44 3.06
CA ALA A 157 9.03 -13.78 4.37
C ALA A 157 10.32 -12.97 4.52
N PHE A 158 10.26 -11.94 5.37
CA PHE A 158 11.45 -11.25 5.86
C PHE A 158 11.46 -11.18 7.38
N ARG A 159 12.64 -10.93 7.94
CA ARG A 159 12.85 -10.64 9.37
C ARG A 159 13.54 -9.31 9.53
N ASP A 160 13.10 -8.53 10.50
CA ASP A 160 13.82 -7.37 11.03
C ASP A 160 13.87 -7.43 12.57
N HIS A 161 14.16 -6.29 13.23
CA HIS A 161 14.20 -6.18 14.70
C HIS A 161 12.83 -6.40 15.36
N SER A 162 11.73 -6.14 14.65
CA SER A 162 10.35 -6.31 15.12
C SER A 162 9.85 -7.75 15.01
N GLY A 163 10.60 -8.61 14.31
CA GLY A 163 10.30 -10.04 14.14
C GLY A 163 10.20 -10.50 12.70
N VAL A 164 9.42 -11.56 12.47
CA VAL A 164 9.21 -12.16 11.14
C VAL A 164 7.87 -11.71 10.58
N PHE A 165 7.87 -11.35 9.31
CA PHE A 165 6.70 -11.01 8.52
C PHE A 165 6.60 -11.97 7.33
N ALA A 166 5.47 -12.64 7.20
CA ALA A 166 5.19 -13.61 6.14
C ALA A 166 4.10 -13.09 5.19
N ALA A 167 3.82 -13.83 4.11
CA ALA A 167 2.80 -13.44 3.14
C ALA A 167 1.46 -13.10 3.81
N GLY A 168 0.93 -11.93 3.52
CA GLY A 168 -0.27 -11.34 4.13
C GLY A 168 -0.01 -10.37 5.27
N ASP A 169 1.16 -10.41 5.91
CA ASP A 169 1.52 -9.49 6.99
C ASP A 169 1.88 -8.10 6.48
N VAL A 170 1.63 -7.10 7.33
CA VAL A 170 2.04 -5.71 7.12
C VAL A 170 3.00 -5.27 8.20
N ALA A 171 4.17 -4.77 7.80
CA ALA A 171 5.07 -4.00 8.65
C ALA A 171 4.74 -2.52 8.47
N GLU A 172 4.61 -1.81 9.58
CA GLU A 172 4.39 -0.36 9.61
C GLU A 172 5.55 0.28 10.36
N ASN A 173 6.26 1.16 9.66
CA ASN A 173 7.42 1.86 10.20
C ASN A 173 7.18 3.37 10.15
N ALA A 174 7.24 4.01 11.33
CA ALA A 174 7.16 5.46 11.44
C ALA A 174 8.50 6.11 11.08
N GLU A 175 8.49 7.43 10.94
CA GLU A 175 9.68 8.26 10.73
C GLU A 175 10.76 7.94 11.78
N ASP A 176 12.04 7.98 11.36
CA ASP A 176 13.22 7.68 12.18
C ASP A 176 13.41 6.22 12.64
N HIS A 177 12.61 5.28 12.15
CA HIS A 177 12.85 3.87 12.45
C HIS A 177 13.90 3.28 11.51
N GLU A 178 15.08 3.00 12.07
CA GLU A 178 16.12 2.25 11.33
C GLU A 178 15.79 0.77 11.32
N HIS A 179 15.75 0.18 10.13
CA HIS A 179 15.60 -1.25 9.99
C HIS A 179 16.51 -1.82 8.89
N ALA A 180 16.79 -3.11 8.99
CA ALA A 180 17.64 -3.84 8.05
C ALA A 180 16.98 -5.19 7.74
N PRO A 181 15.90 -5.22 6.94
CA PRO A 181 15.16 -6.43 6.67
C PRO A 181 16.04 -7.45 5.92
N MET A 182 15.86 -8.71 6.29
CA MET A 182 16.54 -9.86 5.70
C MET A 182 15.50 -10.89 5.26
N ALA A 183 15.52 -11.31 4.01
CA ALA A 183 14.67 -12.40 3.55
C ALA A 183 15.03 -13.71 4.26
N VAL A 184 14.01 -14.44 4.71
CA VAL A 184 14.15 -15.73 5.42
C VAL A 184 13.34 -16.81 4.70
N GLY A 185 13.74 -18.08 4.89
CA GLY A 185 13.17 -19.19 4.14
C GLY A 185 13.93 -19.44 2.83
N ASP A 186 13.34 -20.26 1.95
CA ASP A 186 13.98 -20.79 0.74
C ASP A 186 13.50 -20.08 -0.54
N GLU A 187 12.54 -19.17 -0.43
CA GLU A 187 12.01 -18.40 -1.55
C GLU A 187 12.27 -16.89 -1.41
N SER A 188 12.28 -16.19 -2.55
CA SER A 188 12.42 -14.73 -2.56
C SER A 188 11.26 -14.07 -1.82
N CYS A 189 11.55 -13.09 -0.98
CA CYS A 189 10.54 -12.24 -0.38
C CYS A 189 10.14 -11.14 -1.38
N ILE A 190 8.86 -11.11 -1.75
CA ILE A 190 8.27 -10.05 -2.58
C ILE A 190 7.32 -9.24 -1.72
N SER A 191 7.56 -7.93 -1.65
CA SER A 191 6.76 -7.02 -0.83
C SER A 191 6.22 -5.87 -1.67
N LEU A 192 4.98 -5.45 -1.36
CA LEU A 192 4.36 -4.22 -1.84
C LEU A 192 4.62 -3.13 -0.80
N ILE A 193 5.23 -2.04 -1.22
CA ILE A 193 5.72 -0.99 -0.32
C ILE A 193 5.14 0.35 -0.72
N ALA A 194 4.56 1.06 0.26
CA ALA A 194 4.17 2.46 0.17
C ALA A 194 5.16 3.33 0.95
N LEU A 195 5.69 4.36 0.28
CA LEU A 195 6.64 5.32 0.84
C LEU A 195 6.20 6.75 0.53
N SER A 196 6.12 7.62 1.53
CA SER A 196 5.83 9.06 1.33
C SER A 196 7.08 9.91 1.10
N GLY A 197 8.23 9.41 1.45
CA GLY A 197 9.51 10.14 1.44
C GLY A 197 10.64 9.41 0.72
N ARG A 198 11.82 9.99 0.82
CA ARG A 198 13.04 9.37 0.29
C ARG A 198 13.64 8.42 1.31
N LEU A 199 14.08 7.25 0.86
CA LEU A 199 14.91 6.36 1.66
C LEU A 199 16.22 7.07 2.04
N GLN A 200 16.59 6.98 3.31
CA GLN A 200 17.86 7.49 3.81
C GLN A 200 18.78 6.33 4.18
N PHE A 201 19.80 6.12 3.37
CA PHE A 201 20.83 5.14 3.69
C PHE A 201 21.88 5.76 4.61
N HIS A 202 22.19 5.11 5.72
CA HIS A 202 23.22 5.58 6.66
C HIS A 202 24.62 5.26 6.16
N HIS A 203 24.78 4.21 5.35
CA HIS A 203 26.08 3.86 4.80
C HIS A 203 26.43 4.77 3.62
N TRP A 204 27.61 5.44 3.70
CA TRP A 204 28.04 6.42 2.70
C TRP A 204 28.05 5.89 1.25
N MET A 205 28.42 4.60 1.03
CA MET A 205 28.38 3.95 -0.29
C MET A 205 26.95 3.78 -0.82
N ALA A 206 25.99 3.48 0.04
CA ALA A 206 24.57 3.38 -0.34
C ALA A 206 24.00 4.76 -0.70
N ARG A 207 24.45 5.83 -0.02
CA ARG A 207 24.09 7.23 -0.37
C ARG A 207 24.57 7.65 -1.76
N LEU A 208 25.73 7.16 -2.22
CA LEU A 208 26.22 7.41 -3.58
C LEU A 208 25.36 6.74 -4.65
N LEU A 209 24.69 5.64 -4.32
CA LEU A 209 23.78 4.92 -5.23
C LEU A 209 22.34 5.46 -5.20
N GLN A 210 22.00 6.28 -4.21
CA GLN A 210 20.67 6.84 -4.03
C GLN A 210 20.11 7.56 -5.28
N PRO A 211 20.88 8.39 -6.02
CA PRO A 211 20.40 9.03 -7.25
C PRO A 211 20.05 8.04 -8.37
N LEU A 212 20.69 6.85 -8.37
CA LEU A 212 20.45 5.79 -9.36
C LEU A 212 19.19 4.97 -9.01
N ILE A 213 18.80 4.93 -7.74
CA ILE A 213 17.65 4.20 -7.25
C ILE A 213 16.36 4.99 -7.51
N GLY A 214 16.44 6.33 -7.53
CA GLY A 214 15.32 7.20 -7.91
C GLY A 214 14.25 7.38 -6.83
N PHE A 215 14.63 7.12 -5.55
CA PHE A 215 13.82 7.41 -4.37
C PHE A 215 14.33 8.62 -3.61
#